data_bd549d36501ed9137acc26f7514464a6
#
_entry.id   bd549d36501ed9137acc26f7514464a6
#
_cell.length_a   1.000
_cell.length_b   1.000
_cell.length_c   1.000
_cell.angle_alpha   90.00
_cell.angle_beta   90.00
_cell.angle_gamma   90.00
#
_symmetry.space_group_name_H-M   'P 1'
#
loop_
_entity.id
_entity.type
_entity.pdbx_description
1 polymer ?
#
loop_
_entity_poly.entity_id
_entity_poly.type
_entity_poly.pdbx_seq_one_letter_code
_entity_poly.pdbx_strand_id
1 'polypeptide(L)'
;GQKNEGNIVFNGEIKSDVWNKTSNSIDYYTFNTDGLTKDNNTVFFQSTGSTILALHQILVVERENIQLAVEDLEKYYGGSERLNATLKDGAGNPIANKTITFTVNGKKYNKTTDSNGFASLAIGLMPGTYDVTTMYGNMSVYSKVVVKTTIEGKDLVKMYKNETQFFATFLGTDGKPLSNIDVTFNINGVFYTRQTNENGVARLNINLRPDVYILTAINSVTGESKGFNITVKSLIESNDLTKYYRNDSNFEVKIYNKDGTLAINKEVTFNINGVFYQKTTDSNGIARLGIALRPGNYILTAYNPVTGEQQGFNITVKSLIVQNDLTKYYMNASKFQATIYDKNGSLAVNKNVTFNIHGVFYTRTTDENGVVSLGISLRPGEYVITTMYEGLDLGNTVTVLPTLVTHDLNMKYMDGSNFTAQTLDGQGNPLANQNVSFNVNGVFYHKVTDDNGFASLTIRLMSGKYIITSSWNDFQTGNNITIS
;
A
#
# COMPACT_ATOMS: atom_id res chain seq x y z
N GLY A 1 -74.15 53.55 31.86
CA GLY A 1 -72.81 53.47 32.29
C GLY A 1 -72.15 54.80 32.39
N GLN A 2 -71.37 55.02 33.39
CA GLN A 2 -70.56 56.22 33.49
C GLN A 2 -69.39 56.12 32.47
N LYS A 3 -69.06 57.18 31.79
CA LYS A 3 -67.85 57.26 30.94
C LYS A 3 -66.64 57.23 31.84
N ASN A 4 -65.51 56.55 31.36
CA ASN A 4 -64.19 56.42 32.02
C ASN A 4 -64.17 55.46 33.22
N GLU A 5 -64.87 54.35 33.18
CA GLU A 5 -64.89 53.37 34.29
C GLU A 5 -63.59 52.55 34.43
N GLY A 6 -62.77 52.54 33.41
CA GLY A 6 -61.46 51.84 33.52
C GLY A 6 -60.64 51.83 32.24
N ASN A 7 -59.38 51.43 32.43
CA ASN A 7 -58.39 51.34 31.39
C ASN A 7 -57.85 49.90 31.30
N ILE A 8 -57.43 49.49 30.11
CA ILE A 8 -56.53 48.34 29.91
C ILE A 8 -55.15 48.90 29.57
N VAL A 9 -54.13 48.41 30.26
CA VAL A 9 -52.75 48.77 29.98
C VAL A 9 -52.04 47.50 29.51
N PHE A 10 -51.56 47.48 28.26
CA PHE A 10 -50.87 46.42 27.70
C PHE A 10 -49.42 46.85 27.39
N ASN A 11 -48.42 46.25 28.04
CA ASN A 11 -46.99 46.61 27.90
C ASN A 11 -46.75 48.15 27.99
N GLY A 12 -47.48 48.85 28.83
CA GLY A 12 -47.38 50.29 28.99
C GLY A 12 -48.27 51.13 28.04
N GLU A 13 -48.88 50.54 27.04
CA GLU A 13 -49.87 51.22 26.17
C GLU A 13 -51.22 51.25 26.87
N ILE A 14 -51.76 52.44 27.04
CA ILE A 14 -53.03 52.66 27.75
C ILE A 14 -54.18 52.80 26.75
N LYS A 15 -55.20 51.96 26.88
CA LYS A 15 -56.49 52.10 26.22
C LYS A 15 -57.47 52.51 27.26
N SER A 16 -57.87 53.76 27.21
CA SER A 16 -58.79 54.39 28.18
C SER A 16 -60.27 54.19 27.80
N ASP A 17 -61.15 54.25 28.81
CA ASP A 17 -62.60 54.19 28.66
C ASP A 17 -63.09 52.89 27.98
N VAL A 18 -62.49 51.74 28.36
CA VAL A 18 -62.80 50.44 27.72
C VAL A 18 -64.04 49.75 28.31
N TRP A 19 -64.54 50.18 29.46
CA TRP A 19 -65.76 49.68 30.08
C TRP A 19 -66.79 50.81 30.21
N ASN A 20 -67.87 50.74 29.46
CA ASN A 20 -68.87 51.81 29.39
C ASN A 20 -70.32 51.31 29.33
N LYS A 21 -70.58 50.05 29.70
CA LYS A 21 -71.95 49.52 29.76
C LYS A 21 -72.63 49.75 31.13
N THR A 22 -73.92 49.74 31.13
CA THR A 22 -74.77 49.94 32.34
C THR A 22 -74.69 48.75 33.28
N SER A 23 -74.85 48.93 34.57
CA SER A 23 -74.78 47.96 35.64
C SER A 23 -75.40 46.57 35.29
N ASN A 24 -74.82 45.49 35.70
CA ASN A 24 -75.21 44.09 35.56
C ASN A 24 -74.99 43.43 34.16
N SER A 25 -74.09 43.94 33.31
CA SER A 25 -73.72 43.30 32.06
C SER A 25 -72.21 42.96 32.04
N ILE A 26 -71.84 41.92 31.28
CA ILE A 26 -70.46 41.57 31.00
C ILE A 26 -69.99 42.40 29.82
N ASP A 27 -68.92 43.18 30.03
CA ASP A 27 -68.25 43.91 28.96
C ASP A 27 -67.08 43.10 28.45
N TYR A 28 -66.82 43.15 27.14
CA TYR A 28 -65.61 42.72 26.55
C TYR A 28 -65.02 43.78 25.65
N TYR A 29 -63.72 43.84 25.59
CA TYR A 29 -62.98 44.75 24.75
C TYR A 29 -61.87 44.05 24.03
N THR A 30 -61.69 44.30 22.74
CA THR A 30 -60.61 43.82 21.92
C THR A 30 -59.85 44.97 21.27
N PHE A 31 -58.57 44.90 21.23
CA PHE A 31 -57.76 45.86 20.49
C PHE A 31 -56.52 45.15 19.93
N ASN A 32 -56.01 45.62 18.80
CA ASN A 32 -54.77 45.21 18.24
C ASN A 32 -53.64 45.99 18.88
N THR A 33 -52.51 45.32 19.13
CA THR A 33 -51.34 45.98 19.65
C THR A 33 -50.10 45.44 18.92
N ASP A 34 -49.22 46.34 18.49
CA ASP A 34 -47.86 46.00 17.91
C ASP A 34 -46.82 45.88 19.02
N GLY A 35 -47.19 46.10 20.28
CA GLY A 35 -46.33 46.15 21.44
C GLY A 35 -45.99 44.80 22.07
N LEU A 36 -46.17 43.65 21.37
CA LEU A 36 -45.76 42.34 21.85
C LEU A 36 -44.23 42.22 21.93
N THR A 37 -43.73 41.92 23.13
CA THR A 37 -42.31 41.60 23.35
C THR A 37 -42.11 40.09 23.35
N LYS A 38 -40.90 39.67 23.09
CA LYS A 38 -40.55 38.24 23.09
C LYS A 38 -40.76 37.57 24.45
N ASP A 39 -40.57 38.32 25.52
CA ASP A 39 -40.69 37.86 26.91
C ASP A 39 -41.45 38.90 27.74
N ASN A 40 -42.26 38.45 28.74
CA ASN A 40 -42.89 39.28 29.73
C ASN A 40 -43.89 40.34 29.19
N ASN A 41 -44.86 39.90 28.42
CA ASN A 41 -46.01 40.79 28.10
C ASN A 41 -46.95 40.96 29.34
N THR A 42 -47.25 42.16 29.66
CA THR A 42 -48.07 42.52 30.86
C THR A 42 -49.36 43.16 30.46
N VAL A 43 -50.48 42.78 31.12
CA VAL A 43 -51.78 43.40 30.98
C VAL A 43 -52.24 43.78 32.35
N PHE A 44 -52.55 45.05 32.52
CA PHE A 44 -53.17 45.61 33.77
C PHE A 44 -54.54 46.12 33.49
N PHE A 45 -55.48 45.83 34.41
CA PHE A 45 -56.77 46.39 34.44
C PHE A 45 -56.79 47.52 35.51
N GLN A 46 -57.09 48.74 35.12
CA GLN A 46 -57.05 49.91 35.98
C GLN A 46 -58.48 50.49 36.12
N SER A 47 -59.06 50.49 37.33
CA SER A 47 -60.30 51.11 37.65
C SER A 47 -60.08 52.58 37.86
N THR A 48 -60.98 53.42 37.35
CA THR A 48 -60.97 54.87 37.52
C THR A 48 -62.08 55.36 38.46
N GLY A 49 -62.90 54.47 39.04
CA GLY A 49 -63.98 54.91 39.97
C GLY A 49 -64.93 53.80 40.44
N SER A 50 -64.85 52.61 39.91
CA SER A 50 -65.71 51.47 40.20
C SER A 50 -64.94 50.20 40.41
N THR A 51 -65.58 49.19 41.03
CA THR A 51 -64.95 47.87 41.20
C THR A 51 -64.97 47.11 39.84
N ILE A 52 -63.79 46.68 39.35
CA ILE A 52 -63.65 45.86 38.14
C ILE A 52 -63.43 44.43 38.59
N LEU A 53 -64.24 43.48 38.08
CA LEU A 53 -64.03 42.07 38.22
C LEU A 53 -63.59 41.55 36.87
N ALA A 54 -62.31 41.34 36.67
CA ALA A 54 -61.75 40.71 35.46
C ALA A 54 -61.97 39.21 35.52
N LEU A 55 -62.83 38.66 34.67
CA LEU A 55 -63.18 37.23 34.66
C LEU A 55 -62.23 36.40 33.81
N HIS A 56 -61.86 36.94 32.65
CA HIS A 56 -60.99 36.24 31.71
C HIS A 56 -60.16 37.25 30.92
N GLN A 57 -58.91 36.81 30.68
CA GLN A 57 -57.94 37.50 29.83
C GLN A 57 -57.51 36.57 28.74
N ILE A 58 -57.76 36.89 27.49
CA ILE A 58 -57.34 36.07 26.32
C ILE A 58 -56.41 36.92 25.44
N LEU A 59 -55.18 36.53 25.30
CA LEU A 59 -54.27 37.11 24.33
C LEU A 59 -54.31 36.26 23.09
N VAL A 60 -54.79 36.75 21.98
CA VAL A 60 -54.72 36.08 20.68
C VAL A 60 -53.49 36.62 19.96
N VAL A 61 -52.50 35.76 19.79
CA VAL A 61 -51.32 36.07 19.00
C VAL A 61 -51.55 35.46 17.64
N GLU A 62 -51.76 36.24 16.63
CA GLU A 62 -51.69 35.78 15.26
C GLU A 62 -50.20 35.46 14.95
N ARG A 63 -49.88 34.17 14.86
CA ARG A 63 -48.59 33.79 14.27
C ARG A 63 -48.66 34.06 12.79
N GLU A 64 -47.78 34.91 12.29
CA GLU A 64 -47.53 34.95 10.85
C GLU A 64 -47.24 33.52 10.40
N ASN A 65 -48.13 32.93 9.64
CA ASN A 65 -47.96 31.57 9.10
C ASN A 65 -47.01 31.66 7.92
N ILE A 66 -45.69 31.80 8.23
CA ILE A 66 -44.66 31.93 7.21
C ILE A 66 -44.49 30.58 6.52
N GLN A 67 -44.42 30.59 5.21
CA GLN A 67 -44.19 29.41 4.36
C GLN A 67 -42.83 29.53 3.71
N LEU A 68 -41.96 28.54 3.98
CA LEU A 68 -40.70 28.32 3.26
C LEU A 68 -40.89 27.12 2.36
N ALA A 69 -40.66 27.28 1.05
CA ALA A 69 -40.76 26.23 0.05
C ALA A 69 -39.47 26.19 -0.78
N VAL A 70 -39.03 24.98 -1.07
CA VAL A 70 -37.84 24.69 -1.96
C VAL A 70 -38.19 23.47 -2.75
N GLU A 71 -38.01 23.52 -4.07
CA GLU A 71 -38.18 22.39 -4.95
C GLU A 71 -36.83 21.72 -5.20
N ASP A 72 -36.84 20.41 -5.57
CA ASP A 72 -35.65 19.70 -6.03
C ASP A 72 -35.12 20.35 -7.30
N LEU A 73 -33.81 20.35 -7.44
CA LEU A 73 -33.13 20.84 -8.64
C LEU A 73 -32.45 19.69 -9.37
N GLU A 74 -32.78 19.53 -10.63
CA GLU A 74 -32.03 18.65 -11.56
C GLU A 74 -31.40 19.54 -12.64
N LYS A 75 -30.08 19.34 -12.86
CA LYS A 75 -29.33 20.09 -13.87
C LYS A 75 -28.15 19.27 -14.39
N TYR A 76 -27.63 19.63 -15.54
CA TYR A 76 -26.35 19.12 -16.02
C TYR A 76 -25.17 19.91 -15.43
N TYR A 77 -24.01 19.27 -15.38
CA TYR A 77 -22.79 19.93 -14.93
C TYR A 77 -22.47 21.16 -15.79
N GLY A 78 -22.11 22.26 -15.14
CA GLY A 78 -21.88 23.54 -15.82
C GLY A 78 -23.15 24.32 -16.17
N GLY A 79 -24.37 23.75 -16.05
CA GLY A 79 -25.63 24.43 -16.32
C GLY A 79 -25.84 25.64 -15.42
N SER A 80 -26.67 26.60 -15.89
CA SER A 80 -26.93 27.85 -15.19
C SER A 80 -28.08 27.78 -14.17
N GLU A 81 -28.79 26.66 -14.11
CA GLU A 81 -29.93 26.45 -13.22
C GLU A 81 -29.51 26.60 -11.75
N ARG A 82 -30.44 27.18 -10.97
CA ARG A 82 -30.20 27.54 -9.58
C ARG A 82 -31.22 26.87 -8.67
N LEU A 83 -30.82 26.54 -7.46
CA LEU A 83 -31.73 26.13 -6.40
C LEU A 83 -32.42 27.38 -5.83
N ASN A 84 -33.74 27.41 -5.91
CA ASN A 84 -34.56 28.56 -5.47
C ASN A 84 -35.39 28.18 -4.23
N ALA A 85 -35.36 29.05 -3.22
CA ALA A 85 -36.22 29.00 -2.08
C ALA A 85 -37.23 30.15 -2.18
N THR A 86 -38.48 29.88 -1.82
CA THR A 86 -39.54 30.87 -1.79
C THR A 86 -39.98 31.09 -0.33
N LEU A 87 -40.05 32.33 0.09
CA LEU A 87 -40.54 32.72 1.42
C LEU A 87 -41.81 33.59 1.27
N LYS A 88 -42.90 33.14 1.88
CA LYS A 88 -44.22 33.86 1.84
C LYS A 88 -44.83 33.97 3.23
N ASP A 89 -45.69 34.97 3.44
CA ASP A 89 -46.54 35.08 4.63
C ASP A 89 -47.75 34.13 4.54
N GLY A 90 -48.59 34.13 5.58
CA GLY A 90 -49.77 33.29 5.66
C GLY A 90 -50.87 33.66 4.64
N ALA A 91 -50.84 34.83 4.07
CA ALA A 91 -51.72 35.29 3.01
C ALA A 91 -51.18 35.00 1.60
N GLY A 92 -49.95 34.44 1.52
CA GLY A 92 -49.28 34.09 0.26
C GLY A 92 -48.48 35.24 -0.36
N ASN A 93 -48.33 36.38 0.33
CA ASN A 93 -47.52 37.49 -0.16
C ASN A 93 -46.02 37.19 0.00
N PRO A 94 -45.17 37.63 -0.93
CA PRO A 94 -43.74 37.43 -0.83
C PRO A 94 -43.12 38.23 0.31
N ILE A 95 -42.14 37.59 1.00
CA ILE A 95 -41.38 38.25 2.08
C ILE A 95 -39.96 38.54 1.55
N ALA A 96 -39.67 39.83 1.33
CA ALA A 96 -38.39 40.30 0.82
C ALA A 96 -37.37 40.59 1.93
N ASN A 97 -36.10 40.71 1.54
CA ASN A 97 -34.98 41.13 2.40
C ASN A 97 -34.75 40.23 3.64
N LYS A 98 -35.12 38.94 3.53
CA LYS A 98 -34.87 37.96 4.59
C LYS A 98 -33.72 37.01 4.21
N THR A 99 -32.91 36.66 5.18
CA THR A 99 -31.77 35.70 4.95
C THR A 99 -32.27 34.28 5.03
N ILE A 100 -32.09 33.55 3.93
CA ILE A 100 -32.29 32.11 3.83
C ILE A 100 -30.90 31.43 3.87
N THR A 101 -30.75 30.38 4.68
CA THR A 101 -29.52 29.57 4.77
C THR A 101 -29.74 28.26 4.08
N PHE A 102 -28.96 28.02 3.00
CA PHE A 102 -28.85 26.73 2.34
C PHE A 102 -27.64 25.98 2.90
N THR A 103 -27.80 24.73 3.25
CA THR A 103 -26.71 23.84 3.69
C THR A 103 -26.58 22.70 2.70
N VAL A 104 -25.41 22.61 2.03
CA VAL A 104 -25.07 21.57 1.02
C VAL A 104 -23.69 21.01 1.36
N ASN A 105 -23.53 19.71 1.46
CA ASN A 105 -22.26 19.07 1.88
C ASN A 105 -21.68 19.69 3.17
N GLY A 106 -22.53 19.98 4.16
CA GLY A 106 -22.11 20.61 5.42
C GLY A 106 -21.73 22.09 5.32
N LYS A 107 -21.66 22.67 4.12
CA LYS A 107 -21.30 24.04 3.88
C LYS A 107 -22.57 24.92 3.83
N LYS A 108 -22.57 26.02 4.58
CA LYS A 108 -23.68 26.96 4.67
C LYS A 108 -23.50 28.13 3.69
N TYR A 109 -24.59 28.47 3.01
CA TYR A 109 -24.68 29.60 2.07
C TYR A 109 -25.88 30.48 2.43
N ASN A 110 -25.63 31.73 2.80
CA ASN A 110 -26.69 32.70 3.11
C ASN A 110 -27.04 33.45 1.83
N LYS A 111 -28.33 33.52 1.54
CA LYS A 111 -28.93 34.28 0.42
C LYS A 111 -30.09 35.10 0.93
N THR A 112 -30.25 36.29 0.38
CA THR A 112 -31.32 37.21 0.75
C THR A 112 -32.47 37.06 -0.24
N THR A 113 -33.74 37.07 0.26
CA THR A 113 -34.92 37.06 -0.59
C THR A 113 -35.07 38.40 -1.33
N ASP A 114 -35.41 38.33 -2.62
CA ASP A 114 -35.73 39.49 -3.45
C ASP A 114 -37.16 40.01 -3.19
N SER A 115 -37.62 40.98 -3.99
CA SER A 115 -38.97 41.57 -3.92
C SER A 115 -40.06 40.52 -4.15
N ASN A 116 -39.79 39.41 -4.79
CA ASN A 116 -40.73 38.32 -5.07
C ASN A 116 -40.61 37.18 -4.03
N GLY A 117 -39.84 37.39 -2.95
CA GLY A 117 -39.63 36.41 -1.90
C GLY A 117 -38.71 35.25 -2.30
N PHE A 118 -37.94 35.36 -3.39
CA PHE A 118 -37.00 34.31 -3.85
C PHE A 118 -35.60 34.54 -3.31
N ALA A 119 -34.99 33.44 -2.78
CA ALA A 119 -33.57 33.36 -2.52
C ALA A 119 -32.98 32.28 -3.41
N SER A 120 -31.86 32.58 -4.13
CA SER A 120 -31.34 31.75 -5.20
C SER A 120 -29.91 31.38 -4.94
N LEU A 121 -29.59 30.05 -4.96
CA LEU A 121 -28.25 29.51 -4.80
C LEU A 121 -27.74 28.92 -6.14
N ALA A 122 -26.58 29.42 -6.61
CA ALA A 122 -25.89 28.82 -7.75
C ALA A 122 -25.24 27.51 -7.31
N ILE A 123 -25.39 26.45 -8.10
CA ILE A 123 -24.85 25.12 -7.84
C ILE A 123 -23.67 24.86 -8.80
N GLY A 124 -22.45 24.86 -8.25
CA GLY A 124 -21.19 24.52 -8.95
C GLY A 124 -20.58 23.23 -8.42
N LEU A 125 -21.41 22.22 -8.15
CA LEU A 125 -20.98 20.92 -7.63
C LEU A 125 -20.66 19.96 -8.78
N MET A 126 -19.79 18.96 -8.51
CA MET A 126 -19.51 17.85 -9.43
C MET A 126 -20.78 17.02 -9.67
N PRO A 127 -20.84 16.21 -10.75
CA PRO A 127 -21.94 15.28 -10.97
C PRO A 127 -22.17 14.37 -9.76
N GLY A 128 -23.45 14.30 -9.34
CA GLY A 128 -23.87 13.55 -8.15
C GLY A 128 -25.22 14.01 -7.61
N THR A 129 -25.66 13.37 -6.54
CA THR A 129 -26.89 13.72 -5.83
C THR A 129 -26.54 14.28 -4.45
N TYR A 130 -27.13 15.41 -4.08
CA TYR A 130 -26.81 16.15 -2.87
C TYR A 130 -28.08 16.47 -2.12
N ASP A 131 -28.13 16.14 -0.84
CA ASP A 131 -29.19 16.57 0.07
C ASP A 131 -28.94 18.03 0.50
N VAL A 132 -29.97 18.84 0.44
CA VAL A 132 -29.92 20.24 0.81
C VAL A 132 -30.91 20.51 1.95
N THR A 133 -30.43 21.15 3.01
CA THR A 133 -31.28 21.70 4.07
C THR A 133 -31.35 23.19 3.90
N THR A 134 -32.57 23.72 3.71
CA THR A 134 -32.84 25.16 3.60
C THR A 134 -33.53 25.62 4.85
N MET A 135 -33.08 26.71 5.45
CA MET A 135 -33.56 27.21 6.74
C MET A 135 -33.94 28.69 6.69
N TYR A 136 -35.03 29.03 7.36
CA TYR A 136 -35.39 30.39 7.76
C TYR A 136 -35.85 30.38 9.21
N GLY A 137 -35.15 31.10 10.10
CA GLY A 137 -35.41 31.00 11.54
C GLY A 137 -35.31 29.56 12.05
N ASN A 138 -36.41 29.07 12.64
CA ASN A 138 -36.51 27.70 13.14
C ASN A 138 -37.14 26.72 12.13
N MET A 139 -37.48 27.17 10.91
CA MET A 139 -38.05 26.33 9.86
C MET A 139 -36.96 25.71 9.04
N SER A 140 -37.16 24.42 8.67
CA SER A 140 -36.26 23.68 7.80
C SER A 140 -37.06 22.96 6.71
N VAL A 141 -36.59 23.05 5.48
CA VAL A 141 -37.10 22.29 4.32
C VAL A 141 -35.96 21.53 3.71
N TYR A 142 -36.23 20.26 3.35
CA TYR A 142 -35.28 19.39 2.71
C TYR A 142 -35.57 19.28 1.22
N SER A 143 -34.55 19.35 0.40
CA SER A 143 -34.63 19.16 -1.04
C SER A 143 -33.41 18.45 -1.56
N LYS A 144 -33.44 17.99 -2.81
CA LYS A 144 -32.33 17.32 -3.49
C LYS A 144 -31.86 18.17 -4.66
N VAL A 145 -30.53 18.16 -4.84
CA VAL A 145 -29.88 18.67 -6.05
C VAL A 145 -29.24 17.51 -6.76
N VAL A 146 -29.66 17.24 -8.00
CA VAL A 146 -29.06 16.24 -8.87
C VAL A 146 -28.28 16.97 -9.96
N VAL A 147 -26.95 16.82 -9.95
CA VAL A 147 -26.09 17.31 -11.01
C VAL A 147 -25.75 16.13 -11.90
N LYS A 148 -26.28 16.13 -13.13
CA LYS A 148 -26.02 15.10 -14.14
C LYS A 148 -24.66 15.30 -14.81
N THR A 149 -23.99 14.20 -15.13
CA THR A 149 -22.75 14.21 -15.90
C THR A 149 -23.02 14.63 -17.36
N THR A 150 -22.11 15.36 -17.93
CA THR A 150 -22.09 15.71 -19.38
C THR A 150 -21.14 14.80 -20.17
N ILE A 151 -20.58 13.77 -19.50
CA ILE A 151 -19.74 12.75 -20.13
C ILE A 151 -20.32 11.37 -19.78
N GLU A 152 -20.80 10.66 -20.78
CA GLU A 152 -21.32 9.31 -20.65
C GLU A 152 -20.40 8.31 -21.32
N GLY A 153 -20.13 7.19 -20.69
CA GLY A 153 -19.25 6.14 -21.20
C GLY A 153 -19.22 4.96 -20.23
N LYS A 154 -18.50 3.93 -20.62
CA LYS A 154 -18.29 2.73 -19.83
C LYS A 154 -16.81 2.40 -19.78
N ASP A 155 -16.39 1.78 -18.69
CA ASP A 155 -15.08 1.16 -18.59
C ASP A 155 -14.84 0.21 -19.75
N LEU A 156 -13.60 0.10 -20.20
CA LEU A 156 -13.24 -0.76 -21.32
C LEU A 156 -12.34 -1.90 -20.85
N VAL A 157 -12.72 -3.11 -21.21
CA VAL A 157 -11.86 -4.29 -21.11
C VAL A 157 -11.59 -4.79 -22.52
N LYS A 158 -10.34 -4.86 -22.91
CA LYS A 158 -9.94 -5.32 -24.24
C LYS A 158 -8.71 -6.22 -24.19
N MET A 159 -8.52 -7.05 -25.19
CA MET A 159 -7.28 -7.82 -25.37
C MET A 159 -6.20 -6.93 -26.00
N TYR A 160 -4.94 -7.23 -25.72
CA TYR A 160 -3.80 -6.52 -26.29
C TYR A 160 -3.83 -6.55 -27.83
N LYS A 161 -3.60 -5.39 -28.44
CA LYS A 161 -3.68 -5.18 -29.89
C LYS A 161 -5.02 -5.58 -30.56
N ASN A 162 -6.07 -5.81 -29.78
CA ASN A 162 -7.42 -5.91 -30.29
C ASN A 162 -7.89 -4.54 -30.81
N GLU A 163 -8.77 -4.52 -31.82
CA GLU A 163 -9.23 -3.28 -32.45
C GLU A 163 -10.36 -2.56 -31.72
N THR A 164 -10.82 -3.11 -30.59
CA THR A 164 -11.85 -2.47 -29.76
C THR A 164 -11.37 -1.11 -29.27
N GLN A 165 -12.24 -0.09 -29.46
CA GLN A 165 -11.97 1.30 -29.09
C GLN A 165 -12.76 1.70 -27.84
N PHE A 166 -12.28 2.72 -27.16
CA PHE A 166 -13.05 3.40 -26.13
C PHE A 166 -13.98 4.43 -26.77
N PHE A 167 -15.20 4.54 -26.26
CA PHE A 167 -16.21 5.51 -26.69
C PHE A 167 -16.75 6.28 -25.48
N ALA A 168 -16.96 7.58 -25.68
CA ALA A 168 -17.68 8.42 -24.74
C ALA A 168 -18.59 9.39 -25.48
N THR A 169 -19.79 9.67 -24.91
CA THR A 169 -20.72 10.65 -25.39
C THR A 169 -20.56 11.93 -24.58
N PHE A 170 -20.50 13.06 -25.25
CA PHE A 170 -20.34 14.37 -24.65
C PHE A 170 -21.62 15.19 -24.87
N LEU A 171 -22.13 15.75 -23.77
CA LEU A 171 -23.35 16.54 -23.72
C LEU A 171 -23.05 17.99 -23.37
N GLY A 172 -23.88 18.89 -23.82
CA GLY A 172 -23.90 20.28 -23.39
C GLY A 172 -24.54 20.47 -22.01
N THR A 173 -24.54 21.69 -21.52
CA THR A 173 -25.18 22.06 -20.24
C THR A 173 -26.70 21.93 -20.27
N ASP A 174 -27.29 21.80 -21.45
CA ASP A 174 -28.71 21.52 -21.70
C ASP A 174 -29.02 20.03 -21.89
N GLY A 175 -28.00 19.16 -21.74
CA GLY A 175 -28.12 17.72 -21.90
C GLY A 175 -28.20 17.22 -23.36
N LYS A 176 -28.02 18.11 -24.33
CA LYS A 176 -28.00 17.71 -25.73
C LYS A 176 -26.62 17.26 -26.18
N PRO A 177 -26.52 16.30 -27.13
CA PRO A 177 -25.26 15.88 -27.70
C PRO A 177 -24.45 17.04 -28.30
N LEU A 178 -23.17 17.12 -27.98
CA LEU A 178 -22.22 18.06 -28.57
C LEU A 178 -21.71 17.51 -29.90
N SER A 179 -22.23 18.04 -31.02
CA SER A 179 -21.85 17.61 -32.38
C SER A 179 -20.65 18.39 -32.89
N ASN A 180 -19.69 17.68 -33.50
CA ASN A 180 -18.52 18.26 -34.17
C ASN A 180 -17.65 19.15 -33.25
N ILE A 181 -17.56 18.79 -31.98
CA ILE A 181 -16.77 19.51 -30.98
C ILE A 181 -15.48 18.72 -30.66
N ASP A 182 -14.39 19.42 -30.50
CA ASP A 182 -13.13 18.82 -30.04
C ASP A 182 -13.21 18.57 -28.56
N VAL A 183 -12.96 17.31 -28.17
CA VAL A 183 -12.89 16.83 -26.79
C VAL A 183 -11.52 16.21 -26.55
N THR A 184 -11.13 16.11 -25.30
CA THR A 184 -9.80 15.61 -24.95
C THR A 184 -9.90 14.32 -24.12
N PHE A 185 -9.08 13.34 -24.46
CA PHE A 185 -8.81 12.16 -23.65
C PHE A 185 -7.38 12.22 -23.14
N ASN A 186 -7.18 11.94 -21.86
CA ASN A 186 -5.86 11.72 -21.28
C ASN A 186 -5.76 10.28 -20.81
N ILE A 187 -4.76 9.55 -21.28
CA ILE A 187 -4.44 8.21 -20.81
C ILE A 187 -2.92 8.04 -20.78
N ASN A 188 -2.42 7.50 -19.68
CA ASN A 188 -0.99 7.29 -19.45
C ASN A 188 -0.15 8.57 -19.65
N GLY A 189 -0.70 9.75 -19.24
CA GLY A 189 -0.05 11.05 -19.37
C GLY A 189 -0.05 11.66 -20.77
N VAL A 190 -0.64 10.99 -21.76
CA VAL A 190 -0.73 11.47 -23.15
C VAL A 190 -2.13 12.01 -23.42
N PHE A 191 -2.18 13.21 -23.99
CA PHE A 191 -3.42 13.88 -24.38
C PHE A 191 -3.75 13.63 -25.85
N TYR A 192 -5.00 13.29 -26.11
CA TYR A 192 -5.53 13.02 -27.45
C TYR A 192 -6.77 13.88 -27.69
N THR A 193 -6.72 14.77 -28.65
CA THR A 193 -7.90 15.51 -29.14
C THR A 193 -8.66 14.63 -30.13
N ARG A 194 -9.98 14.56 -29.97
CA ARG A 194 -10.90 13.85 -30.86
C ARG A 194 -12.15 14.70 -31.09
N GLN A 195 -12.63 14.68 -32.29
CA GLN A 195 -13.87 15.35 -32.64
C GLN A 195 -15.05 14.41 -32.40
N THR A 196 -16.12 14.92 -31.79
CA THR A 196 -17.38 14.21 -31.63
C THR A 196 -18.14 14.12 -32.96
N ASN A 197 -18.86 13.03 -33.16
CA ASN A 197 -19.78 12.90 -34.31
C ASN A 197 -21.11 13.63 -34.05
N GLU A 198 -22.08 13.50 -34.96
CA GLU A 198 -23.41 14.12 -34.85
C GLU A 198 -24.19 13.74 -33.58
N ASN A 199 -23.92 12.58 -33.02
CA ASN A 199 -24.51 12.06 -31.77
C ASN A 199 -23.70 12.43 -30.53
N GLY A 200 -22.72 13.30 -30.64
CA GLY A 200 -21.86 13.72 -29.53
C GLY A 200 -20.84 12.65 -29.12
N VAL A 201 -20.61 11.60 -29.91
CA VAL A 201 -19.71 10.49 -29.54
C VAL A 201 -18.31 10.73 -30.08
N ALA A 202 -17.33 10.67 -29.21
CA ALA A 202 -15.91 10.59 -29.55
C ALA A 202 -15.34 9.21 -29.25
N ARG A 203 -14.31 8.80 -29.99
CA ARG A 203 -13.66 7.50 -29.85
C ARG A 203 -12.16 7.63 -29.72
N LEU A 204 -11.54 6.70 -28.96
CA LEU A 204 -10.10 6.60 -28.83
C LEU A 204 -9.64 5.16 -29.05
N ASN A 205 -8.67 4.98 -29.94
CA ASN A 205 -8.01 3.69 -30.10
C ASN A 205 -6.93 3.55 -29.03
N ILE A 206 -6.96 2.43 -28.27
CA ILE A 206 -6.04 2.14 -27.16
C ILE A 206 -5.03 1.09 -27.59
N ASN A 207 -3.76 1.51 -27.78
CA ASN A 207 -2.62 0.66 -28.18
C ASN A 207 -1.58 0.55 -27.05
N LEU A 208 -2.01 0.55 -25.81
CA LEU A 208 -1.14 0.41 -24.65
C LEU A 208 -0.80 -1.06 -24.38
N ARG A 209 0.30 -1.30 -23.64
CA ARG A 209 0.67 -2.64 -23.18
C ARG A 209 -0.38 -3.19 -22.20
N PRO A 210 -0.42 -4.51 -21.98
CA PRO A 210 -1.28 -5.10 -20.96
C PRO A 210 -1.04 -4.47 -19.59
N ASP A 211 -2.11 -3.88 -19.03
CA ASP A 211 -2.15 -3.26 -17.71
C ASP A 211 -3.55 -2.66 -17.48
N VAL A 212 -3.75 -2.05 -16.30
CA VAL A 212 -4.93 -1.26 -15.97
C VAL A 212 -4.56 0.22 -15.98
N TYR A 213 -5.30 1.00 -16.76
CA TYR A 213 -5.09 2.43 -16.93
C TYR A 213 -6.35 3.20 -16.55
N ILE A 214 -6.17 4.46 -16.16
CA ILE A 214 -7.27 5.41 -16.05
C ILE A 214 -7.22 6.32 -17.27
N LEU A 215 -8.33 6.34 -18.03
CA LEU A 215 -8.57 7.30 -19.09
C LEU A 215 -9.44 8.41 -18.52
N THR A 216 -8.98 9.64 -18.60
CA THR A 216 -9.77 10.83 -18.26
C THR A 216 -10.32 11.47 -19.55
N ALA A 217 -11.64 11.48 -19.68
CA ALA A 217 -12.32 12.23 -20.72
C ALA A 217 -12.62 13.65 -20.20
N ILE A 218 -12.39 14.66 -21.03
CA ILE A 218 -12.55 16.07 -20.72
C ILE A 218 -13.48 16.70 -21.73
N ASN A 219 -14.62 17.23 -21.24
CA ASN A 219 -15.58 17.98 -22.02
C ASN A 219 -15.12 19.45 -22.11
N SER A 220 -14.69 19.87 -23.31
CA SER A 220 -14.16 21.21 -23.53
C SER A 220 -15.19 22.34 -23.38
N VAL A 221 -16.50 22.03 -23.50
CA VAL A 221 -17.58 22.99 -23.38
C VAL A 221 -18.01 23.22 -21.94
N THR A 222 -18.16 22.13 -21.16
CA THR A 222 -18.65 22.21 -19.79
C THR A 222 -17.53 22.25 -18.75
N GLY A 223 -16.31 21.88 -19.14
CA GLY A 223 -15.16 21.75 -18.26
C GLY A 223 -15.19 20.48 -17.38
N GLU A 224 -16.16 19.58 -17.56
CA GLU A 224 -16.21 18.32 -16.82
C GLU A 224 -15.05 17.42 -17.21
N SER A 225 -14.48 16.76 -16.20
CA SER A 225 -13.49 15.68 -16.38
C SER A 225 -14.01 14.42 -15.68
N LYS A 226 -14.00 13.28 -16.42
CA LYS A 226 -14.49 12.01 -15.91
C LYS A 226 -13.53 10.88 -16.22
N GLY A 227 -13.20 10.09 -15.19
CA GLY A 227 -12.32 8.92 -15.29
C GLY A 227 -13.08 7.65 -15.68
N PHE A 228 -12.39 6.79 -16.46
CA PHE A 228 -12.85 5.46 -16.84
C PHE A 228 -11.69 4.47 -16.72
N ASN A 229 -11.99 3.26 -16.24
CA ASN A 229 -11.01 2.19 -16.16
C ASN A 229 -10.83 1.53 -17.54
N ILE A 230 -9.60 1.42 -17.98
CA ILE A 230 -9.23 0.75 -19.22
C ILE A 230 -8.34 -0.44 -18.84
N THR A 231 -8.85 -1.65 -19.03
CA THR A 231 -8.08 -2.88 -18.80
C THR A 231 -7.65 -3.46 -20.13
N VAL A 232 -6.34 -3.47 -20.38
CA VAL A 232 -5.74 -4.18 -21.51
C VAL A 232 -5.23 -5.52 -21.02
N LYS A 233 -5.88 -6.62 -21.43
CA LYS A 233 -5.51 -7.97 -21.01
C LYS A 233 -4.35 -8.50 -21.83
N SER A 234 -3.40 -9.16 -21.17
CA SER A 234 -2.34 -9.93 -21.81
C SER A 234 -2.92 -11.09 -22.63
N LEU A 235 -2.25 -11.42 -23.70
CA LEU A 235 -2.49 -12.61 -24.51
C LEU A 235 -1.53 -13.75 -24.17
N ILE A 236 -0.74 -13.56 -23.12
CA ILE A 236 0.16 -14.55 -22.52
C ILE A 236 -0.29 -14.76 -21.07
N GLU A 237 -0.64 -16.00 -20.74
CA GLU A 237 -1.05 -16.39 -19.38
C GLU A 237 -0.15 -17.51 -18.89
N SER A 238 0.52 -17.29 -17.76
CA SER A 238 1.37 -18.27 -17.07
C SER A 238 1.63 -17.81 -15.65
N ASN A 239 2.28 -18.70 -14.88
CA ASN A 239 2.80 -18.41 -13.56
C ASN A 239 4.31 -18.64 -13.51
N ASP A 240 4.98 -18.06 -12.53
CA ASP A 240 6.36 -18.36 -12.20
C ASP A 240 6.51 -19.87 -11.91
N LEU A 241 7.67 -20.44 -12.23
CA LEU A 241 7.98 -21.83 -11.96
C LEU A 241 9.05 -21.95 -10.88
N THR A 242 8.73 -22.70 -9.82
CA THR A 242 9.70 -23.14 -8.83
C THR A 242 9.79 -24.67 -8.87
N LYS A 243 10.98 -25.18 -9.07
CA LYS A 243 11.23 -26.64 -9.13
C LYS A 243 12.58 -26.98 -8.51
N TYR A 244 12.76 -28.22 -8.10
CA TYR A 244 14.09 -28.73 -7.75
C TYR A 244 14.89 -29.10 -8.99
N TYR A 245 16.21 -29.10 -8.85
CA TYR A 245 17.11 -29.56 -9.92
C TYR A 245 16.71 -30.94 -10.41
N ARG A 246 16.71 -31.15 -11.74
CA ARG A 246 16.27 -32.38 -12.41
C ARG A 246 14.81 -32.80 -12.18
N ASN A 247 13.99 -31.98 -11.54
CA ASN A 247 12.55 -32.23 -11.50
C ASN A 247 11.96 -32.16 -12.93
N ASP A 248 10.97 -32.99 -13.24
CA ASP A 248 10.41 -33.12 -14.59
C ASP A 248 9.34 -32.07 -14.92
N SER A 249 9.01 -31.16 -14.00
CA SER A 249 8.03 -30.09 -14.25
C SER A 249 8.51 -29.18 -15.38
N ASN A 250 7.58 -28.87 -16.28
CA ASN A 250 7.78 -27.94 -17.38
C ASN A 250 7.28 -26.53 -16.99
N PHE A 251 7.87 -25.52 -17.57
CA PHE A 251 7.23 -24.21 -17.66
C PHE A 251 6.13 -24.28 -18.71
N GLU A 252 4.93 -23.82 -18.38
CA GLU A 252 3.76 -23.85 -19.26
C GLU A 252 3.26 -22.42 -19.47
N VAL A 253 2.94 -22.08 -20.73
CA VAL A 253 2.35 -20.81 -21.08
C VAL A 253 1.13 -21.04 -21.97
N LYS A 254 0.05 -20.33 -21.68
CA LYS A 254 -1.16 -20.32 -22.47
C LYS A 254 -1.21 -19.05 -23.32
N ILE A 255 -1.45 -19.23 -24.61
CA ILE A 255 -1.41 -18.15 -25.60
C ILE A 255 -2.79 -17.93 -26.21
N TYR A 256 -3.15 -16.66 -26.37
CA TYR A 256 -4.42 -16.23 -26.96
C TYR A 256 -4.19 -15.43 -28.24
N ASN A 257 -5.17 -15.50 -29.13
CA ASN A 257 -5.32 -14.63 -30.28
C ASN A 257 -5.86 -13.24 -29.85
N LYS A 258 -5.80 -12.25 -30.74
CA LYS A 258 -6.28 -10.88 -30.46
C LYS A 258 -7.77 -10.80 -30.11
N ASP A 259 -8.58 -11.78 -30.54
CA ASP A 259 -10.00 -11.88 -30.24
C ASP A 259 -10.29 -12.60 -28.90
N GLY A 260 -9.22 -13.04 -28.19
CA GLY A 260 -9.33 -13.78 -26.94
C GLY A 260 -9.55 -15.28 -27.09
N THR A 261 -9.59 -15.82 -28.31
CA THR A 261 -9.63 -17.25 -28.55
C THR A 261 -8.26 -17.89 -28.32
N LEU A 262 -8.23 -19.23 -28.09
CA LEU A 262 -6.95 -19.95 -27.90
C LEU A 262 -6.13 -19.94 -29.19
N ALA A 263 -4.83 -19.66 -29.05
CA ALA A 263 -3.87 -19.73 -30.15
C ALA A 263 -3.35 -21.16 -30.29
N ILE A 264 -4.02 -21.98 -31.08
CA ILE A 264 -3.74 -23.39 -31.30
C ILE A 264 -2.72 -23.57 -32.43
N ASN A 265 -1.80 -24.55 -32.32
CA ASN A 265 -0.77 -24.85 -33.30
C ASN A 265 0.09 -23.61 -33.69
N LYS A 266 0.40 -22.77 -32.71
CA LYS A 266 1.29 -21.60 -32.88
C LYS A 266 2.65 -21.85 -32.26
N GLU A 267 3.69 -21.45 -32.94
CA GLU A 267 5.07 -21.58 -32.46
C GLU A 267 5.40 -20.43 -31.51
N VAL A 268 5.54 -20.74 -30.23
CA VAL A 268 5.92 -19.81 -29.17
C VAL A 268 7.42 -19.83 -29.00
N THR A 269 8.03 -18.66 -28.97
CA THR A 269 9.44 -18.50 -28.66
C THR A 269 9.63 -18.21 -27.17
N PHE A 270 10.53 -18.93 -26.56
CA PHE A 270 11.01 -18.69 -25.19
C PHE A 270 12.46 -18.25 -25.21
N ASN A 271 12.81 -17.27 -24.38
CA ASN A 271 14.20 -16.92 -24.11
C ASN A 271 14.47 -17.13 -22.61
N ILE A 272 15.44 -17.95 -22.29
CA ILE A 272 15.94 -18.10 -20.92
C ILE A 272 17.47 -18.19 -20.95
N ASN A 273 18.12 -17.37 -20.12
CA ASN A 273 19.57 -17.31 -20.03
C ASN A 273 20.26 -17.04 -21.40
N GLY A 274 19.61 -16.23 -22.26
CA GLY A 274 20.13 -15.88 -23.61
C GLY A 274 19.93 -16.97 -24.67
N VAL A 275 19.34 -18.12 -24.32
CA VAL A 275 19.06 -19.21 -25.26
C VAL A 275 17.59 -19.18 -25.66
N PHE A 276 17.35 -19.30 -26.96
CA PHE A 276 16.02 -19.31 -27.55
C PHE A 276 15.54 -20.74 -27.82
N TYR A 277 14.27 -20.98 -27.45
CA TYR A 277 13.60 -22.26 -27.67
C TYR A 277 12.25 -22.02 -28.34
N GLN A 278 11.87 -22.89 -29.26
CA GLN A 278 10.57 -22.86 -29.94
C GLN A 278 9.75 -24.08 -29.51
N LYS A 279 8.48 -23.82 -29.15
CA LYS A 279 7.50 -24.85 -28.77
C LYS A 279 6.14 -24.51 -29.34
N THR A 280 5.45 -25.51 -29.86
CA THR A 280 4.13 -25.34 -30.45
C THR A 280 3.05 -25.49 -29.39
N THR A 281 2.04 -24.62 -29.43
CA THR A 281 0.85 -24.72 -28.57
C THR A 281 -0.02 -25.93 -28.95
N ASP A 282 -0.53 -26.60 -27.93
CA ASP A 282 -1.47 -27.72 -28.10
C ASP A 282 -2.92 -27.23 -28.35
N SER A 283 -3.90 -28.16 -28.35
CA SER A 283 -5.33 -27.86 -28.53
C SER A 283 -5.93 -26.97 -27.44
N ASN A 284 -5.25 -26.83 -26.29
CA ASN A 284 -5.63 -25.92 -25.18
C ASN A 284 -4.87 -24.58 -25.25
N GLY A 285 -4.15 -24.33 -26.33
CA GLY A 285 -3.32 -23.11 -26.51
C GLY A 285 -2.09 -23.08 -25.60
N ILE A 286 -1.62 -24.24 -25.08
CA ILE A 286 -0.52 -24.32 -24.12
C ILE A 286 0.76 -24.79 -24.82
N ALA A 287 1.85 -24.01 -24.66
CA ALA A 287 3.21 -24.40 -25.03
C ALA A 287 4.01 -24.73 -23.75
N ARG A 288 4.84 -25.80 -23.83
CA ARG A 288 5.60 -26.33 -22.69
C ARG A 288 7.08 -26.32 -22.96
N LEU A 289 7.87 -25.83 -21.99
CA LEU A 289 9.33 -25.84 -22.04
C LEU A 289 9.89 -26.57 -20.81
N GLY A 290 10.67 -27.66 -21.07
CA GLY A 290 11.45 -28.33 -20.03
C GLY A 290 12.61 -27.45 -19.60
N ILE A 291 12.80 -27.29 -18.29
CA ILE A 291 13.87 -26.48 -17.72
C ILE A 291 14.94 -27.42 -17.12
N ALA A 292 16.11 -27.47 -17.77
CA ALA A 292 17.25 -28.29 -17.37
C ALA A 292 18.45 -27.43 -16.89
N LEU A 293 18.21 -26.33 -16.24
CA LEU A 293 19.21 -25.40 -15.73
C LEU A 293 19.72 -25.83 -14.35
N ARG A 294 20.97 -25.45 -14.01
CA ARG A 294 21.51 -25.61 -12.65
C ARG A 294 20.69 -24.81 -11.62
N PRO A 295 20.82 -25.11 -10.31
CA PRO A 295 20.20 -24.32 -9.26
C PRO A 295 20.49 -22.82 -9.39
N GLY A 296 19.45 -21.99 -9.28
CA GLY A 296 19.55 -20.55 -9.45
C GLY A 296 18.19 -19.91 -9.76
N ASN A 297 18.20 -18.61 -9.89
CA ASN A 297 17.04 -17.80 -10.29
C ASN A 297 17.27 -17.27 -11.71
N TYR A 298 16.29 -17.44 -12.57
CA TYR A 298 16.34 -17.07 -13.96
C TYR A 298 15.09 -16.31 -14.36
N ILE A 299 15.18 -15.50 -15.39
CA ILE A 299 14.03 -14.89 -16.05
C ILE A 299 13.83 -15.60 -17.40
N LEU A 300 12.63 -16.15 -17.59
CA LEU A 300 12.18 -16.69 -18.86
C LEU A 300 11.26 -15.67 -19.51
N THR A 301 11.55 -15.26 -20.74
CA THR A 301 10.65 -14.41 -21.54
C THR A 301 9.93 -15.27 -22.57
N ALA A 302 8.59 -15.22 -22.54
CA ALA A 302 7.74 -15.84 -23.55
C ALA A 302 7.28 -14.78 -24.57
N TYR A 303 7.25 -15.17 -25.86
CA TYR A 303 6.83 -14.32 -26.97
C TYR A 303 5.57 -14.88 -27.60
N ASN A 304 4.52 -14.08 -27.64
CA ASN A 304 3.29 -14.43 -28.37
C ASN A 304 3.53 -14.28 -29.88
N PRO A 305 3.43 -15.33 -30.67
CA PRO A 305 3.74 -15.30 -32.11
C PRO A 305 2.70 -14.50 -32.93
N VAL A 306 1.48 -14.30 -32.39
CA VAL A 306 0.38 -13.60 -33.08
C VAL A 306 0.53 -12.09 -32.96
N THR A 307 1.01 -11.61 -31.81
CA THR A 307 1.04 -10.18 -31.48
C THR A 307 2.42 -9.60 -31.26
N GLY A 308 3.43 -10.46 -31.05
CA GLY A 308 4.76 -10.07 -30.61
C GLY A 308 4.80 -9.56 -29.16
N GLU A 309 3.76 -9.83 -28.36
CA GLU A 309 3.77 -9.55 -26.95
C GLU A 309 4.87 -10.35 -26.25
N GLN A 310 5.52 -9.74 -25.28
CA GLN A 310 6.59 -10.35 -24.50
C GLN A 310 6.24 -10.24 -23.03
N GLN A 311 6.41 -11.35 -22.30
CA GLN A 311 6.22 -11.37 -20.86
C GLN A 311 7.30 -12.19 -20.17
N GLY A 312 7.88 -11.64 -19.10
CA GLY A 312 8.88 -12.29 -18.27
C GLY A 312 8.25 -13.05 -17.11
N PHE A 313 8.85 -14.20 -16.77
CA PHE A 313 8.44 -15.04 -15.64
C PHE A 313 9.68 -15.48 -14.87
N ASN A 314 9.56 -15.59 -13.54
CA ASN A 314 10.64 -16.06 -12.70
C ASN A 314 10.69 -17.59 -12.70
N ILE A 315 11.86 -18.12 -12.95
CA ILE A 315 12.15 -19.56 -12.87
C ILE A 315 13.15 -19.78 -11.74
N THR A 316 12.72 -20.46 -10.69
CA THR A 316 13.59 -20.82 -9.57
C THR A 316 13.88 -22.31 -9.60
N VAL A 317 15.16 -22.66 -9.82
CA VAL A 317 15.65 -24.04 -9.69
C VAL A 317 16.33 -24.19 -8.35
N LYS A 318 15.71 -24.95 -7.44
CA LYS A 318 16.24 -25.22 -6.10
C LYS A 318 17.34 -26.26 -6.14
N SER A 319 18.38 -26.08 -5.32
CA SER A 319 19.42 -27.07 -5.13
C SER A 319 18.90 -28.33 -4.43
N LEU A 320 19.44 -29.49 -4.79
CA LEU A 320 19.28 -30.74 -4.05
C LEU A 320 20.19 -30.82 -2.81
N ILE A 321 21.16 -29.93 -2.69
CA ILE A 321 22.12 -29.84 -1.60
C ILE A 321 21.92 -28.55 -0.86
N VAL A 322 21.71 -28.63 0.46
CA VAL A 322 21.65 -27.47 1.36
C VAL A 322 22.71 -27.66 2.45
N GLN A 323 23.64 -26.73 2.54
CA GLN A 323 24.78 -26.79 3.46
C GLN A 323 25.30 -25.40 3.77
N ASN A 324 26.07 -25.30 4.86
CA ASN A 324 26.71 -24.05 5.29
C ASN A 324 28.21 -24.25 5.52
N ASP A 325 28.94 -23.16 5.58
CA ASP A 325 30.35 -23.17 5.99
C ASP A 325 30.48 -23.70 7.42
N LEU A 326 31.61 -24.33 7.68
CA LEU A 326 31.96 -24.86 9.00
C LEU A 326 33.17 -24.11 9.55
N THR A 327 33.04 -23.50 10.71
CA THR A 327 34.16 -23.01 11.52
C THR A 327 34.26 -23.85 12.80
N LYS A 328 35.42 -24.40 13.06
CA LYS A 328 35.68 -25.23 14.24
C LYS A 328 37.12 -25.08 14.71
N TYR A 329 37.37 -25.31 15.98
CA TYR A 329 38.73 -25.43 16.50
C TYR A 329 39.34 -26.79 16.12
N TYR A 330 40.66 -26.83 16.01
CA TYR A 330 41.42 -28.08 15.83
C TYR A 330 41.04 -29.07 16.93
N MET A 331 40.90 -30.34 16.59
CA MET A 331 40.43 -31.41 17.49
C MET A 331 38.98 -31.28 18.00
N ASN A 332 38.23 -30.30 17.59
CA ASN A 332 36.78 -30.22 17.88
C ASN A 332 36.04 -31.35 17.14
N ALA A 333 35.01 -31.93 17.77
CA ALA A 333 34.24 -33.06 17.21
C ALA A 333 33.16 -32.65 16.19
N SER A 334 32.94 -31.37 15.95
CA SER A 334 31.95 -30.89 14.99
C SER A 334 32.24 -31.45 13.59
N LYS A 335 31.14 -31.84 12.93
CA LYS A 335 31.17 -32.40 11.57
C LYS A 335 30.66 -31.38 10.57
N PHE A 336 31.18 -31.43 9.35
CA PHE A 336 30.52 -30.78 8.24
C PHE A 336 29.25 -31.55 7.89
N GLN A 337 28.12 -30.83 7.64
CA GLN A 337 26.83 -31.44 7.37
C GLN A 337 26.19 -30.84 6.14
N ALA A 338 25.50 -31.69 5.37
CA ALA A 338 24.62 -31.26 4.27
C ALA A 338 23.31 -31.99 4.35
N THR A 339 22.19 -31.25 4.09
CA THR A 339 20.87 -31.83 3.90
C THR A 339 20.61 -32.03 2.42
N ILE A 340 20.18 -33.23 2.07
CA ILE A 340 20.01 -33.67 0.68
C ILE A 340 18.54 -33.89 0.38
N TYR A 341 18.09 -33.35 -0.74
CA TYR A 341 16.74 -33.49 -1.29
C TYR A 341 16.78 -34.34 -2.58
N ASP A 342 15.65 -34.99 -2.87
CA ASP A 342 15.42 -35.59 -4.17
C ASP A 342 14.84 -34.55 -5.16
N LYS A 343 14.69 -34.96 -6.43
CA LYS A 343 14.13 -34.09 -7.47
C LYS A 343 12.70 -33.63 -7.23
N ASN A 344 11.97 -34.24 -6.33
CA ASN A 344 10.60 -33.88 -5.96
C ASN A 344 10.54 -32.99 -4.71
N GLY A 345 11.70 -32.72 -4.10
CA GLY A 345 11.82 -31.90 -2.91
C GLY A 345 11.59 -32.63 -1.60
N SER A 346 11.53 -33.96 -1.63
CA SER A 346 11.52 -34.80 -0.44
C SER A 346 12.94 -35.00 0.08
N LEU A 347 13.09 -35.29 1.38
CA LEU A 347 14.39 -35.65 1.96
C LEU A 347 14.92 -36.93 1.30
N ALA A 348 16.18 -36.90 0.84
CA ALA A 348 16.84 -38.00 0.17
C ALA A 348 17.43 -38.93 1.23
N VAL A 349 16.67 -39.95 1.65
CA VAL A 349 17.09 -40.93 2.67
C VAL A 349 17.85 -42.08 2.08
N ASN A 350 18.87 -42.58 2.80
CA ASN A 350 19.74 -43.68 2.37
C ASN A 350 20.40 -43.48 0.97
N LYS A 351 20.83 -42.25 0.67
CA LYS A 351 21.51 -41.89 -0.57
C LYS A 351 22.99 -41.67 -0.36
N ASN A 352 23.80 -42.14 -1.31
CA ASN A 352 25.22 -41.90 -1.29
C ASN A 352 25.53 -40.49 -1.77
N VAL A 353 26.34 -39.77 -1.00
CA VAL A 353 26.83 -38.42 -1.27
C VAL A 353 28.37 -38.45 -1.18
N THR A 354 29.01 -37.81 -2.11
CA THR A 354 30.46 -37.70 -2.12
C THR A 354 30.92 -36.32 -1.70
N PHE A 355 31.84 -36.28 -0.75
CA PHE A 355 32.55 -35.06 -0.36
C PHE A 355 33.97 -35.10 -0.95
N ASN A 356 34.45 -33.98 -1.42
CA ASN A 356 35.86 -33.75 -1.71
C ASN A 356 36.36 -32.63 -0.81
N ILE A 357 37.38 -32.90 -0.01
CA ILE A 357 38.11 -31.90 0.75
C ILE A 357 39.60 -32.17 0.68
N HIS A 358 40.38 -31.12 0.38
CA HIS A 358 41.85 -31.23 0.23
C HIS A 358 42.28 -32.33 -0.75
N GLY A 359 41.50 -32.54 -1.84
CA GLY A 359 41.78 -33.54 -2.88
C GLY A 359 41.40 -34.98 -2.52
N VAL A 360 40.88 -35.24 -1.32
CA VAL A 360 40.45 -36.58 -0.88
C VAL A 360 38.92 -36.70 -0.96
N PHE A 361 38.48 -37.83 -1.53
CA PHE A 361 37.08 -38.15 -1.73
C PHE A 361 36.55 -39.08 -0.63
N TYR A 362 35.38 -38.72 -0.09
CA TYR A 362 34.70 -39.47 0.97
C TYR A 362 33.23 -39.69 0.59
N THR A 363 32.81 -40.94 0.48
CA THR A 363 31.40 -41.27 0.29
C THR A 363 30.72 -41.54 1.64
N ARG A 364 29.58 -40.92 1.86
CA ARG A 364 28.74 -41.09 3.05
C ARG A 364 27.29 -41.24 2.64
N THR A 365 26.50 -41.88 3.50
CA THR A 365 25.07 -42.11 3.25
C THR A 365 24.25 -41.17 4.10
N THR A 366 23.18 -40.60 3.54
CA THR A 366 22.23 -39.77 4.27
C THR A 366 21.42 -40.59 5.27
N ASP A 367 21.12 -40.01 6.41
CA ASP A 367 20.25 -40.57 7.45
C ASP A 367 18.76 -40.44 7.11
N GLU A 368 17.88 -40.77 8.08
CA GLU A 368 16.41 -40.66 7.97
C GLU A 368 15.92 -39.22 7.80
N ASN A 369 16.72 -38.23 8.18
CA ASN A 369 16.46 -36.81 8.01
C ASN A 369 17.08 -36.22 6.72
N GLY A 370 17.59 -37.09 5.85
CA GLY A 370 18.29 -36.68 4.63
C GLY A 370 19.59 -35.95 4.90
N VAL A 371 20.16 -36.07 6.11
CA VAL A 371 21.42 -35.41 6.49
C VAL A 371 22.59 -36.34 6.29
N VAL A 372 23.65 -35.83 5.67
CA VAL A 372 24.91 -36.48 5.52
C VAL A 372 26.00 -35.70 6.26
N SER A 373 26.92 -36.39 6.94
CA SER A 373 27.96 -35.78 7.77
C SER A 373 29.35 -36.28 7.45
N LEU A 374 30.35 -35.38 7.48
CA LEU A 374 31.77 -35.71 7.38
C LEU A 374 32.55 -35.13 8.56
N GLY A 375 33.26 -35.99 9.31
CA GLY A 375 34.20 -35.52 10.35
C GLY A 375 35.40 -34.88 9.70
N ILE A 376 35.83 -33.73 10.20
CA ILE A 376 36.98 -32.98 9.72
C ILE A 376 38.15 -33.07 10.72
N SER A 377 39.24 -33.72 10.33
CA SER A 377 40.45 -33.88 11.14
C SER A 377 41.67 -33.22 10.49
N LEU A 378 41.45 -32.10 9.82
CA LEU A 378 42.49 -31.32 9.17
C LEU A 378 43.17 -30.37 10.16
N ARG A 379 44.46 -30.03 9.86
CA ARG A 379 45.21 -29.02 10.64
C ARG A 379 44.55 -27.64 10.54
N PRO A 380 44.91 -26.69 11.43
CA PRO A 380 44.46 -25.33 11.31
C PRO A 380 44.72 -24.73 9.91
N GLY A 381 43.69 -24.08 9.36
CA GLY A 381 43.70 -23.50 8.00
C GLY A 381 42.31 -23.40 7.40
N GLU A 382 42.23 -22.85 6.19
CA GLU A 382 41.00 -22.77 5.40
C GLU A 382 41.03 -23.78 4.27
N TYR A 383 39.94 -24.49 4.08
CA TYR A 383 39.73 -25.52 3.11
C TYR A 383 38.43 -25.36 2.38
N VAL A 384 38.37 -25.75 1.12
CA VAL A 384 37.09 -25.86 0.40
C VAL A 384 36.67 -27.34 0.45
N ILE A 385 35.43 -27.55 0.94
CA ILE A 385 34.75 -28.85 0.84
C ILE A 385 33.74 -28.77 -0.29
N THR A 386 33.76 -29.73 -1.21
CA THR A 386 32.77 -29.84 -2.29
C THR A 386 31.89 -31.04 -2.03
N THR A 387 30.59 -30.82 -1.94
CA THR A 387 29.58 -31.90 -1.84
C THR A 387 29.05 -32.20 -3.22
N MET A 388 29.03 -33.47 -3.60
CA MET A 388 28.59 -33.95 -4.90
C MET A 388 27.42 -34.90 -4.77
N TYR A 389 26.32 -34.55 -5.45
CA TYR A 389 25.11 -35.38 -5.47
C TYR A 389 24.33 -35.16 -6.77
N GLU A 390 23.92 -36.22 -7.45
CA GLU A 390 23.09 -36.18 -8.67
C GLU A 390 23.62 -35.21 -9.75
N GLY A 391 24.97 -35.07 -9.88
CA GLY A 391 25.61 -34.17 -10.84
C GLY A 391 25.61 -32.70 -10.44
N LEU A 392 25.24 -32.40 -9.19
CA LEU A 392 25.49 -31.10 -8.55
C LEU A 392 26.78 -31.18 -7.74
N ASP A 393 27.55 -30.12 -7.83
CA ASP A 393 28.76 -29.89 -7.03
C ASP A 393 28.54 -28.54 -6.32
N LEU A 394 28.60 -28.57 -4.98
CA LEU A 394 28.43 -27.35 -4.15
C LEU A 394 29.60 -27.22 -3.19
N GLY A 395 30.38 -26.15 -3.31
CA GLY A 395 31.51 -25.82 -2.48
C GLY A 395 31.11 -24.98 -1.27
N ASN A 396 31.75 -25.26 -0.12
CA ASN A 396 31.68 -24.44 1.10
C ASN A 396 33.04 -24.34 1.75
N THR A 397 33.22 -23.35 2.62
CA THR A 397 34.46 -23.15 3.36
C THR A 397 34.42 -23.93 4.68
N VAL A 398 35.52 -24.61 4.98
CA VAL A 398 35.80 -25.21 6.28
C VAL A 398 37.00 -24.49 6.89
N THR A 399 36.78 -23.74 7.96
CA THR A 399 37.84 -23.05 8.70
C THR A 399 38.15 -23.82 9.99
N VAL A 400 39.39 -24.33 10.06
CA VAL A 400 39.89 -24.95 11.29
C VAL A 400 40.77 -23.95 12.01
N LEU A 401 40.32 -23.48 13.18
CA LEU A 401 41.03 -22.53 14.01
C LEU A 401 42.13 -23.23 14.84
N PRO A 402 43.28 -22.61 15.07
CA PRO A 402 44.32 -23.18 15.90
C PRO A 402 43.94 -23.28 17.35
N THR A 403 44.35 -24.32 18.03
CA THR A 403 44.25 -24.48 19.50
C THR A 403 45.56 -24.14 20.19
N LEU A 404 46.64 -23.87 19.46
CA LEU A 404 47.86 -23.22 19.94
C LEU A 404 47.97 -21.85 19.23
N VAL A 405 47.76 -20.80 19.95
CA VAL A 405 47.71 -19.40 19.45
C VAL A 405 49.00 -18.69 19.85
N THR A 406 49.71 -18.14 18.88
CA THR A 406 50.98 -17.44 19.08
C THR A 406 51.04 -16.23 18.13
N HIS A 407 51.89 -15.25 18.44
CA HIS A 407 52.07 -14.05 17.63
C HIS A 407 53.58 -13.73 17.50
N ASP A 408 53.97 -13.05 16.46
CA ASP A 408 55.32 -12.52 16.29
C ASP A 408 55.66 -11.56 17.45
N LEU A 409 56.92 -11.55 17.89
CA LEU A 409 57.40 -10.67 18.96
C LEU A 409 58.42 -9.65 18.41
N ASN A 410 58.14 -8.37 18.63
CA ASN A 410 59.10 -7.29 18.42
C ASN A 410 59.48 -6.71 19.78
N MET A 411 60.79 -6.70 20.11
CA MET A 411 61.28 -6.25 21.40
C MET A 411 62.60 -5.49 21.27
N LYS A 412 62.99 -4.75 22.30
CA LYS A 412 64.32 -4.21 22.44
C LYS A 412 65.24 -5.18 23.19
N TYR A 413 66.51 -5.07 22.91
CA TYR A 413 67.50 -5.89 23.64
C TYR A 413 67.38 -5.72 25.15
N MET A 414 67.20 -6.82 25.88
CA MET A 414 67.12 -6.92 27.32
C MET A 414 65.91 -6.15 27.95
N ASP A 415 64.83 -5.86 27.25
CA ASP A 415 63.66 -5.17 27.76
C ASP A 415 62.74 -6.00 28.61
N GLY A 416 63.04 -7.30 28.76
CA GLY A 416 62.26 -8.22 29.61
C GLY A 416 60.99 -8.80 28.91
N SER A 417 60.80 -8.54 27.64
CA SER A 417 59.63 -9.08 26.92
C SER A 417 59.60 -10.59 26.89
N ASN A 418 58.40 -11.13 26.95
CA ASN A 418 58.13 -12.56 26.85
C ASN A 418 57.45 -12.88 25.53
N PHE A 419 57.91 -13.99 24.94
CA PHE A 419 57.12 -14.64 23.90
C PHE A 419 56.06 -15.51 24.54
N THR A 420 54.81 -15.40 24.11
CA THR A 420 53.67 -16.12 24.67
C THR A 420 52.98 -17.03 23.70
N ALA A 421 52.53 -18.17 24.20
CA ALA A 421 51.69 -19.11 23.47
C ALA A 421 50.49 -19.47 24.34
N GLN A 422 49.29 -19.37 23.77
CA GLN A 422 48.08 -19.77 24.44
C GLN A 422 47.55 -21.08 23.93
N THR A 423 47.19 -21.98 24.86
CA THR A 423 46.55 -23.25 24.54
C THR A 423 45.06 -23.16 24.78
N LEU A 424 44.28 -23.68 23.82
CA LEU A 424 42.83 -23.71 23.86
C LEU A 424 42.32 -25.15 23.71
N ASP A 425 41.13 -25.43 24.26
CA ASP A 425 40.42 -26.67 24.03
C ASP A 425 39.73 -26.66 22.64
N GLY A 426 39.05 -27.75 22.27
CA GLY A 426 38.32 -27.86 21.02
C GLY A 426 37.06 -26.92 20.96
N GLN A 427 36.71 -26.28 22.04
CA GLN A 427 35.64 -25.28 22.14
C GLN A 427 36.17 -23.85 22.13
N GLY A 428 37.51 -23.68 22.13
CA GLY A 428 38.17 -22.37 22.20
C GLY A 428 38.33 -21.81 23.60
N ASN A 429 38.11 -22.59 24.63
CA ASN A 429 38.35 -22.17 26.02
C ASN A 429 39.83 -22.33 26.36
N PRO A 430 40.42 -21.43 27.17
CA PRO A 430 41.79 -21.55 27.66
C PRO A 430 42.04 -22.88 28.43
N LEU A 431 43.17 -23.52 28.13
CA LEU A 431 43.62 -24.73 28.81
C LEU A 431 44.81 -24.44 29.72
N ALA A 432 44.60 -24.53 31.03
CA ALA A 432 45.69 -24.47 32.04
C ALA A 432 46.48 -25.77 32.16
N ASN A 433 47.64 -25.66 32.74
CA ASN A 433 48.49 -26.78 33.08
C ASN A 433 48.94 -27.64 31.86
N GLN A 434 49.06 -27.02 30.69
CA GLN A 434 49.54 -27.66 29.47
C GLN A 434 51.05 -27.40 29.27
N ASN A 435 51.80 -28.42 28.91
CA ASN A 435 53.21 -28.29 28.64
C ASN A 435 53.45 -27.86 27.19
N VAL A 436 53.86 -26.63 26.96
CA VAL A 436 54.22 -26.08 25.68
C VAL A 436 55.71 -26.10 25.49
N SER A 437 56.21 -26.64 24.36
CA SER A 437 57.62 -26.62 24.00
C SER A 437 57.89 -25.46 23.04
N PHE A 438 58.91 -24.65 23.36
CA PHE A 438 59.45 -23.61 22.49
C PHE A 438 60.83 -24.03 21.99
N ASN A 439 61.08 -23.94 20.70
CA ASN A 439 62.39 -24.11 20.13
C ASN A 439 62.91 -22.80 19.51
N VAL A 440 64.03 -22.32 19.97
CA VAL A 440 64.71 -21.13 19.43
C VAL A 440 66.19 -21.52 19.23
N ASN A 441 66.70 -21.36 18.01
CA ASN A 441 68.11 -21.72 17.68
C ASN A 441 68.50 -23.16 18.07
N GLY A 442 67.59 -24.11 17.99
CA GLY A 442 67.82 -25.50 18.36
C GLY A 442 67.78 -25.80 19.86
N VAL A 443 67.52 -24.79 20.69
CA VAL A 443 67.34 -24.97 22.15
C VAL A 443 65.87 -25.08 22.49
N PHE A 444 65.51 -26.12 23.24
CA PHE A 444 64.16 -26.40 23.67
C PHE A 444 63.88 -25.89 25.07
N TYR A 445 62.76 -25.19 25.26
CA TYR A 445 62.26 -24.70 26.51
C TYR A 445 60.87 -25.23 26.73
N HIS A 446 60.60 -25.82 27.90
CA HIS A 446 59.29 -26.32 28.28
C HIS A 446 58.65 -25.35 29.29
N LYS A 447 57.43 -24.91 29.02
CA LYS A 447 56.69 -24.00 29.88
C LYS A 447 55.26 -24.51 30.05
N VAL A 448 54.76 -24.41 31.30
CA VAL A 448 53.41 -24.83 31.62
C VAL A 448 52.47 -23.61 31.52
N THR A 449 51.29 -23.81 30.95
CA THR A 449 50.30 -22.72 30.83
C THR A 449 49.64 -22.41 32.18
N ASP A 450 49.38 -21.12 32.42
CA ASP A 450 48.65 -20.58 33.52
C ASP A 450 47.11 -20.84 33.41
N ASP A 451 46.32 -20.31 34.33
CA ASP A 451 44.85 -20.46 34.35
C ASP A 451 44.16 -19.85 33.12
N ASN A 452 44.81 -18.91 32.43
CA ASN A 452 44.34 -18.30 31.20
C ASN A 452 44.89 -18.99 29.93
N GLY A 453 45.54 -20.14 30.11
CA GLY A 453 46.10 -20.94 29.05
C GLY A 453 47.42 -20.40 28.46
N PHE A 454 48.11 -19.43 29.06
CA PHE A 454 49.35 -18.86 28.55
C PHE A 454 50.60 -19.51 29.10
N ALA A 455 51.46 -19.97 28.20
CA ALA A 455 52.85 -20.31 28.50
C ALA A 455 53.75 -19.15 28.03
N SER A 456 54.67 -18.72 28.88
CA SER A 456 55.56 -17.58 28.64
C SER A 456 57.02 -17.95 28.65
N LEU A 457 57.78 -17.50 27.66
CA LEU A 457 59.25 -17.64 27.59
C LEU A 457 59.90 -16.26 27.53
N THR A 458 60.67 -15.91 28.55
CA THR A 458 61.45 -14.69 28.55
C THR A 458 62.59 -14.79 27.54
N ILE A 459 62.66 -13.83 26.60
CA ILE A 459 63.66 -13.81 25.52
C ILE A 459 64.91 -13.07 26.01
N ARG A 460 66.05 -13.80 25.95
CA ARG A 460 67.35 -13.27 26.32
C ARG A 460 68.40 -13.48 25.22
N LEU A 461 68.00 -13.14 24.00
CA LEU A 461 68.85 -13.25 22.82
C LEU A 461 69.44 -11.91 22.45
N MET A 462 70.56 -11.89 21.72
CA MET A 462 71.20 -10.68 21.18
C MET A 462 70.30 -10.01 20.16
N SER A 463 70.57 -8.71 19.84
CA SER A 463 69.88 -8.03 18.74
C SER A 463 69.98 -8.82 17.45
N GLY A 464 68.85 -9.02 16.75
CA GLY A 464 68.74 -9.85 15.56
C GLY A 464 67.35 -10.33 15.28
N LYS A 465 67.24 -11.19 14.26
CA LYS A 465 65.98 -11.86 13.85
C LYS A 465 66.06 -13.35 14.09
N TYR A 466 65.09 -13.90 14.72
CA TYR A 466 65.01 -15.30 15.09
C TYR A 466 63.67 -15.89 14.74
N ILE A 467 63.62 -17.22 14.55
CA ILE A 467 62.39 -17.99 14.44
C ILE A 467 62.23 -18.80 15.72
N ILE A 468 61.08 -18.67 16.36
CA ILE A 468 60.65 -19.52 17.46
C ILE A 468 59.58 -20.48 16.96
N THR A 469 59.76 -21.78 17.24
CA THR A 469 58.77 -22.79 16.97
C THR A 469 58.09 -23.18 18.29
N SER A 470 56.79 -23.00 18.37
CA SER A 470 55.99 -23.45 19.50
C SER A 470 55.34 -24.78 19.14
N SER A 471 55.35 -25.74 20.06
CA SER A 471 54.75 -27.07 19.89
C SER A 471 53.89 -27.42 21.08
N TRP A 472 52.68 -27.90 20.82
CA TRP A 472 51.79 -28.46 21.82
C TRP A 472 50.91 -29.53 21.17
N ASN A 473 50.83 -30.70 21.83
CA ASN A 473 50.27 -31.89 21.19
C ASN A 473 50.89 -32.15 19.82
N ASP A 474 50.10 -32.46 18.82
CA ASP A 474 50.58 -32.73 17.44
C ASP A 474 50.66 -31.48 16.57
N PHE A 475 50.52 -30.28 17.15
CA PHE A 475 50.54 -29.05 16.39
C PHE A 475 51.78 -28.20 16.68
N GLN A 476 52.32 -27.60 15.65
CA GLN A 476 53.47 -26.70 15.69
C GLN A 476 53.19 -25.45 14.89
N THR A 477 53.65 -24.32 15.39
CA THR A 477 53.59 -23.04 14.68
C THR A 477 54.91 -22.27 14.87
N GLY A 478 55.34 -21.58 13.82
CA GLY A 478 56.52 -20.74 13.83
C GLY A 478 56.20 -19.27 13.83
N ASN A 479 56.96 -18.50 14.60
CA ASN A 479 56.82 -17.05 14.68
C ASN A 479 58.16 -16.37 14.58
N ASN A 480 58.14 -15.07 14.18
CA ASN A 480 59.32 -14.23 14.14
C ASN A 480 59.53 -13.53 15.48
N ILE A 481 60.78 -13.50 15.96
CA ILE A 481 61.21 -12.63 17.03
C ILE A 481 62.19 -11.62 16.41
N THR A 482 61.91 -10.35 16.53
CA THR A 482 62.79 -9.24 16.11
C THR A 482 63.23 -8.47 17.33
N ILE A 483 64.58 -8.43 17.56
CA ILE A 483 65.22 -7.74 18.69
C ILE A 483 66.05 -6.58 18.13
N SER A 484 65.70 -5.35 18.50
CA SER A 484 66.40 -4.11 18.10
C SER A 484 67.34 -3.60 19.19
#